data_338f218fa8bc9cdb1e35975755e89a67
#
_entry.id   338f218fa8bc9cdb1e35975755e89a67
#
_cell.length_a   1.000
_cell.length_b   1.000
_cell.length_c   1.000
_cell.angle_alpha   90.00
_cell.angle_beta   90.00
_cell.angle_gamma   90.00
#
_symmetry.space_group_name_H-M   'P 1'
#
loop_
_entity.id
_entity.type
_entity.pdbx_description
1 polymer ?
#
loop_
_entity_poly.entity_id
_entity_poly.type
_entity_poly.pdbx_seq_one_letter_code
_entity_poly.pdbx_strand_id
1 'polypeptide(L)'
;MRYIGIDVSKATFMVAYPLNEKEYKTREFGNNAKGIHQFIHTLKEGDHCVMEATGNYSYLLLYLLNQANITTSMENALKVKNFARTMLSVTKTDKADAQLLSLYGERMRPAPFKMPPDSILLLKQKRAAMRQFQKQLHATNNLRKSLEVLPQRDAATFKSIDKIIETLEKQIRKI
;
A
#
# COMPACT_ATOMS: atom_id res chain seq x y z
N MET A 1 0.78 14.62 23.00
CA MET A 1 0.51 13.67 21.91
C MET A 1 1.79 13.59 21.07
N ARG A 2 2.33 12.39 20.88
CA ARG A 2 3.57 12.16 20.13
C ARG A 2 3.22 11.52 18.79
N TYR A 3 3.67 12.11 17.68
CA TYR A 3 3.42 11.61 16.34
C TYR A 3 4.57 10.71 15.88
N ILE A 4 4.26 9.44 15.62
CA ILE A 4 5.21 8.43 15.17
C ILE A 4 5.09 8.31 13.66
N GLY A 5 6.13 8.68 12.93
CA GLY A 5 6.14 8.59 11.47
C GLY A 5 6.55 7.20 11.02
N ILE A 6 5.85 6.66 10.01
CA ILE A 6 6.07 5.30 9.51
C ILE A 6 6.14 5.33 7.99
N ASP A 7 7.30 5.00 7.45
CA ASP A 7 7.48 4.76 6.02
C ASP A 7 7.41 3.26 5.73
N VAL A 8 6.45 2.86 4.87
CA VAL A 8 6.09 1.44 4.65
C VAL A 8 6.58 0.98 3.28
N SER A 9 7.36 -0.10 3.28
CA SER A 9 7.75 -0.85 2.09
C SER A 9 7.13 -2.25 2.06
N LYS A 10 7.40 -3.01 1.00
CA LYS A 10 6.88 -4.37 0.83
C LYS A 10 7.33 -5.32 1.95
N ALA A 11 8.61 -5.29 2.31
CA ALA A 11 9.21 -6.26 3.23
C ALA A 11 9.37 -5.72 4.65
N THR A 12 9.60 -4.42 4.79
CA THR A 12 9.89 -3.75 6.06
C THR A 12 9.15 -2.42 6.16
N PHE A 13 9.16 -1.83 7.33
CA PHE A 13 8.77 -0.44 7.53
C PHE A 13 9.73 0.25 8.50
N MET A 14 10.06 1.51 8.19
CA MET A 14 10.90 2.36 9.01
C MET A 14 10.03 3.22 9.92
N VAL A 15 10.38 3.28 11.20
CA VAL A 15 9.66 4.06 12.21
C VAL A 15 10.55 5.16 12.75
N ALA A 16 10.03 6.37 12.83
CA ALA A 16 10.68 7.51 13.47
C ALA A 16 9.93 7.90 14.75
N TYR A 17 10.63 7.83 15.86
CA TYR A 17 10.16 8.24 17.18
C TYR A 17 10.77 9.61 17.50
N PRO A 18 9.97 10.69 17.63
CA PRO A 18 10.52 11.98 18.01
C PRO A 18 11.03 11.95 19.46
N LEU A 19 12.27 12.39 19.67
CA LEU A 19 12.89 12.59 20.98
C LEU A 19 12.72 14.04 21.45
N ASN A 20 12.90 14.97 20.52
CA ASN A 20 12.65 16.41 20.67
C ASN A 20 12.31 16.99 19.28
N GLU A 21 12.28 18.33 19.16
CA GLU A 21 11.88 19.02 17.91
C GLU A 21 12.76 18.71 16.69
N LYS A 22 13.99 18.25 16.88
CA LYS A 22 14.98 18.02 15.79
C LYS A 22 15.55 16.62 15.76
N GLU A 23 15.39 15.86 16.82
CA GLU A 23 16.01 14.54 16.96
C GLU A 23 14.98 13.43 16.95
N TYR A 24 15.33 12.37 16.22
CA TYR A 24 14.52 11.18 16.07
C TYR A 24 15.33 9.93 16.36
N LYS A 25 14.73 8.99 17.09
CA LYS A 25 15.21 7.61 17.11
C LYS A 25 14.50 6.86 15.99
N THR A 26 15.24 6.24 15.08
CA THR A 26 14.66 5.43 14.01
C THR A 26 14.90 3.94 14.25
N ARG A 27 13.92 3.12 13.86
CA ARG A 27 14.02 1.67 13.93
C ARG A 27 13.25 1.02 12.78
N GLU A 28 13.83 -0.01 12.21
CA GLU A 28 13.20 -0.82 11.16
C GLU A 28 12.53 -2.07 11.76
N PHE A 29 11.39 -2.44 11.19
CA PHE A 29 10.63 -3.65 11.54
C PHE A 29 10.19 -4.39 10.28
N GLY A 30 10.00 -5.71 10.39
CA GLY A 30 9.45 -6.50 9.30
C GLY A 30 7.97 -6.20 9.05
N ASN A 31 7.58 -6.01 7.79
CA ASN A 31 6.17 -5.80 7.41
C ASN A 31 5.40 -7.14 7.38
N ASN A 32 5.31 -7.78 8.54
CA ASN A 32 4.59 -9.02 8.81
C ASN A 32 4.02 -8.98 10.23
N ALA A 33 3.13 -9.90 10.57
CA ALA A 33 2.46 -9.92 11.86
C ALA A 33 3.44 -9.86 13.05
N LYS A 34 4.55 -10.62 13.01
CA LYS A 34 5.56 -10.64 14.07
C LYS A 34 6.24 -9.28 14.24
N GLY A 35 6.71 -8.68 13.15
CA GLY A 35 7.38 -7.36 13.18
C GLY A 35 6.43 -6.25 13.61
N ILE A 36 5.18 -6.30 13.19
CA ILE A 36 4.15 -5.33 13.58
C ILE A 36 3.84 -5.45 15.09
N HIS A 37 3.68 -6.65 15.63
CA HIS A 37 3.50 -6.82 17.07
C HIS A 37 4.71 -6.32 17.86
N GLN A 38 5.95 -6.58 17.39
CA GLN A 38 7.14 -6.02 18.02
C GLN A 38 7.12 -4.47 18.01
N PHE A 39 6.65 -3.86 16.94
CA PHE A 39 6.48 -2.41 16.85
C PHE A 39 5.43 -1.90 17.84
N ILE A 40 4.24 -2.53 17.87
CA ILE A 40 3.15 -2.15 18.80
C ILE A 40 3.64 -2.11 20.25
N HIS A 41 4.44 -3.07 20.68
CA HIS A 41 5.03 -3.07 22.04
C HIS A 41 6.00 -1.92 22.31
N THR A 42 6.44 -1.16 21.32
CA THR A 42 7.28 0.03 21.50
C THR A 42 6.48 1.32 21.66
N LEU A 43 5.19 1.27 21.37
CA LEU A 43 4.30 2.43 21.44
C LEU A 43 3.87 2.69 22.89
N LYS A 44 3.59 3.96 23.17
CA LYS A 44 3.07 4.44 24.47
C LYS A 44 1.63 4.89 24.31
N GLU A 45 0.94 4.96 25.41
CA GLU A 45 -0.40 5.56 25.45
C GLU A 45 -0.35 7.00 24.93
N GLY A 46 -1.30 7.35 24.05
CA GLY A 46 -1.37 8.66 23.41
C GLY A 46 -0.45 8.84 22.19
N ASP A 47 0.31 7.82 21.78
CA ASP A 47 1.02 7.85 20.50
C ASP A 47 0.05 7.84 19.31
N HIS A 48 0.36 8.65 18.30
CA HIS A 48 -0.40 8.73 17.06
C HIS A 48 0.50 8.36 15.88
N CYS A 49 0.24 7.25 15.24
CA CYS A 49 0.99 6.79 14.08
C CYS A 49 0.56 7.54 12.82
N VAL A 50 1.52 7.97 12.00
CA VAL A 50 1.27 8.65 10.73
C VAL A 50 2.02 7.92 9.63
N MET A 51 1.31 7.51 8.59
CA MET A 51 1.88 6.83 7.43
C MET A 51 1.33 7.39 6.13
N GLU A 52 2.08 7.17 5.05
CA GLU A 52 1.64 7.47 3.69
C GLU A 52 0.88 6.28 3.08
N ALA A 53 -0.10 6.56 2.22
CA ALA A 53 -0.85 5.55 1.48
C ALA A 53 0.01 4.95 0.35
N THR A 54 0.80 3.93 0.66
CA THR A 54 1.68 3.18 -0.27
C THR A 54 1.02 1.92 -0.85
N GLY A 55 -0.24 2.02 -1.25
CA GLY A 55 -1.00 0.90 -1.81
C GLY A 55 -1.33 -0.17 -0.77
N ASN A 56 -1.24 -1.46 -1.16
CA ASN A 56 -1.70 -2.56 -0.31
C ASN A 56 -0.71 -2.92 0.82
N TYR A 57 0.53 -2.48 0.76
CA TYR A 57 1.56 -2.88 1.73
C TYR A 57 1.34 -2.31 3.14
N SER A 58 0.67 -1.18 3.26
CA SER A 58 0.34 -0.56 4.55
C SER A 58 -0.90 -1.15 5.24
N TYR A 59 -1.72 -1.95 4.54
CA TYR A 59 -3.00 -2.38 5.10
C TYR A 59 -2.88 -3.37 6.27
N LEU A 60 -1.92 -4.30 6.25
CA LEU A 60 -1.71 -5.22 7.37
C LEU A 60 -1.30 -4.46 8.63
N LEU A 61 -0.36 -3.53 8.49
CA LEU A 61 0.09 -2.67 9.59
C LEU A 61 -1.07 -1.84 10.16
N LEU A 62 -1.82 -1.16 9.28
CA LEU A 62 -2.97 -0.35 9.65
C LEU A 62 -4.05 -1.17 10.37
N TYR A 63 -4.34 -2.39 9.89
CA TYR A 63 -5.31 -3.29 10.48
C TYR A 63 -4.91 -3.71 11.91
N LEU A 64 -3.66 -4.15 12.09
CA LEU A 64 -3.17 -4.59 13.40
C LEU A 64 -3.03 -3.43 14.40
N LEU A 65 -2.64 -2.23 13.94
CA LEU A 65 -2.64 -1.03 14.77
C LEU A 65 -4.08 -0.67 15.22
N ASN A 66 -5.04 -0.74 14.32
CA ASN A 66 -6.45 -0.49 14.64
C ASN A 66 -6.99 -1.51 15.64
N GLN A 67 -6.66 -2.81 15.50
CA GLN A 67 -7.04 -3.85 16.47
C GLN A 67 -6.42 -3.60 17.86
N ALA A 68 -5.22 -3.02 17.91
CA ALA A 68 -4.56 -2.64 19.16
C ALA A 68 -5.04 -1.28 19.72
N ASN A 69 -6.07 -0.67 19.13
CA ASN A 69 -6.60 0.65 19.48
C ASN A 69 -5.55 1.78 19.38
N ILE A 70 -4.55 1.64 18.52
CA ILE A 70 -3.56 2.67 18.27
C ILE A 70 -4.11 3.68 17.26
N THR A 71 -4.15 4.94 17.66
CA THR A 71 -4.56 6.04 16.78
C THR A 71 -3.61 6.13 15.59
N THR A 72 -4.14 6.02 14.37
CA THR A 72 -3.33 6.00 13.15
C THR A 72 -3.96 6.88 12.08
N SER A 73 -3.15 7.70 11.40
CA SER A 73 -3.54 8.46 10.21
C SER A 73 -2.84 7.92 8.99
N MET A 74 -3.57 7.80 7.90
CA MET A 74 -3.03 7.43 6.59
C MET A 74 -3.26 8.58 5.63
N GLU A 75 -2.18 9.20 5.17
CA GLU A 75 -2.21 10.40 4.35
C GLU A 75 -1.94 10.13 2.88
N ASN A 76 -2.49 11.00 2.03
CA ASN A 76 -2.25 10.94 0.60
C ASN A 76 -0.79 11.30 0.29
N ALA A 77 -0.12 10.47 -0.52
CA ALA A 77 1.26 10.66 -0.98
C ALA A 77 1.54 12.05 -1.55
N LEU A 78 0.57 12.63 -2.27
CA LEU A 78 0.73 13.97 -2.84
C LEU A 78 0.77 15.06 -1.74
N LYS A 79 -0.02 14.92 -0.67
CA LYS A 79 0.01 15.86 0.46
C LYS A 79 1.36 15.81 1.18
N VAL A 80 1.85 14.58 1.47
CA VAL A 80 3.15 14.38 2.11
C VAL A 80 4.28 14.93 1.24
N LYS A 81 4.25 14.66 -0.07
CA LYS A 81 5.22 15.19 -1.03
C LYS A 81 5.22 16.73 -1.12
N ASN A 82 4.06 17.36 -1.09
CA ASN A 82 3.96 18.81 -1.10
C ASN A 82 4.49 19.41 0.21
N PHE A 83 4.20 18.78 1.34
CA PHE A 83 4.77 19.16 2.63
C PHE A 83 6.29 19.04 2.64
N ALA A 84 6.85 17.95 2.12
CA ALA A 84 8.30 17.75 1.98
C ALA A 84 8.95 18.90 1.19
N ARG A 85 8.33 19.33 0.08
CA ARG A 85 8.81 20.46 -0.73
C ARG A 85 8.80 21.78 0.06
N THR A 86 7.75 22.03 0.83
CA THR A 86 7.65 23.22 1.68
C THR A 86 8.74 23.25 2.75
N MET A 87 9.12 22.07 3.27
CA MET A 87 10.17 21.91 4.27
C MET A 87 11.58 21.86 3.68
N LEU A 88 11.75 22.04 2.36
CA LEU A 88 13.03 21.94 1.63
C LEU A 88 13.79 20.62 1.92
N SER A 89 13.07 19.55 2.18
CA SER A 89 13.65 18.23 2.43
C SER A 89 14.23 17.66 1.14
N VAL A 90 15.56 17.59 1.05
CA VAL A 90 16.28 17.16 -0.15
C VAL A 90 16.71 15.68 -0.08
N THR A 91 16.85 15.13 1.12
CA THR A 91 17.40 13.78 1.31
C THR A 91 16.28 12.74 1.27
N LYS A 92 16.33 11.85 0.28
CA LYS A 92 15.39 10.73 0.15
C LYS A 92 16.01 9.45 0.71
N THR A 93 15.62 9.08 1.92
CA THR A 93 15.92 7.79 2.56
C THR A 93 14.74 7.39 3.40
N ASP A 94 14.51 6.10 3.61
CA ASP A 94 13.40 5.58 4.43
C ASP A 94 13.39 6.20 5.84
N LYS A 95 14.58 6.49 6.40
CA LYS A 95 14.72 7.20 7.69
C LYS A 95 14.22 8.64 7.60
N ALA A 96 14.62 9.37 6.57
CA ALA A 96 14.20 10.75 6.36
C ALA A 96 12.69 10.83 6.04
N ASP A 97 12.17 9.87 5.28
CA ASP A 97 10.74 9.79 4.94
C ASP A 97 9.89 9.49 6.19
N ALA A 98 10.34 8.57 7.06
CA ALA A 98 9.69 8.33 8.35
C ALA A 98 9.75 9.55 9.29
N GLN A 99 10.88 10.27 9.35
CA GLN A 99 11.01 11.52 10.14
C GLN A 99 10.10 12.60 9.59
N LEU A 100 10.02 12.75 8.27
CA LEU A 100 9.12 13.70 7.61
C LEU A 100 7.66 13.41 7.95
N LEU A 101 7.24 12.14 7.99
CA LEU A 101 5.88 11.74 8.37
C LEU A 101 5.59 12.05 9.83
N SER A 102 6.56 11.90 10.73
CA SER A 102 6.43 12.32 12.14
C SER A 102 6.24 13.83 12.25
N LEU A 103 7.07 14.62 11.57
CA LEU A 103 6.95 16.08 11.52
C LEU A 103 5.63 16.53 10.87
N TYR A 104 5.21 15.85 9.80
CA TYR A 104 3.89 16.07 9.18
C TYR A 104 2.78 15.91 10.19
N GLY A 105 2.81 14.82 10.97
CA GLY A 105 1.84 14.56 12.02
C GLY A 105 1.76 15.67 13.04
N GLU A 106 2.90 16.16 13.52
CA GLU A 106 2.99 17.25 14.49
C GLU A 106 2.41 18.56 13.97
N ARG A 107 2.78 18.94 12.73
CA ARG A 107 2.39 20.23 12.12
C ARG A 107 0.98 20.24 11.58
N MET A 108 0.57 19.14 10.94
CA MET A 108 -0.71 19.07 10.22
C MET A 108 -1.84 18.43 11.02
N ARG A 109 -1.52 17.69 12.09
CA ARG A 109 -2.48 17.01 12.98
C ARG A 109 -3.54 16.24 12.18
N PRO A 110 -3.15 15.29 11.34
CA PRO A 110 -4.07 14.63 10.43
C PRO A 110 -5.15 13.85 11.20
N ALA A 111 -6.35 13.80 10.62
CA ALA A 111 -7.45 13.07 11.23
C ALA A 111 -7.15 11.56 11.31
N PRO A 112 -7.59 10.87 12.36
CA PRO A 112 -7.47 9.42 12.47
C PRO A 112 -8.15 8.72 11.28
N PHE A 113 -7.47 7.71 10.76
CA PHE A 113 -8.01 6.86 9.72
C PHE A 113 -9.09 5.94 10.30
N LYS A 114 -10.25 5.93 9.68
CA LYS A 114 -11.33 4.99 10.02
C LYS A 114 -11.21 3.74 9.15
N MET A 115 -10.90 2.62 9.79
CA MET A 115 -10.83 1.34 9.09
C MET A 115 -12.18 0.98 8.47
N PRO A 116 -12.27 0.73 7.16
CA PRO A 116 -13.52 0.29 6.55
C PRO A 116 -13.87 -1.12 7.04
N PRO A 117 -15.16 -1.49 7.06
CA PRO A 117 -15.60 -2.84 7.38
C PRO A 117 -14.92 -3.89 6.48
N ASP A 118 -14.75 -5.11 7.00
CA ASP A 118 -14.10 -6.22 6.28
C ASP A 118 -14.79 -6.52 4.93
N SER A 119 -16.11 -6.39 4.86
CA SER A 119 -16.87 -6.54 3.62
C SER A 119 -16.41 -5.58 2.51
N ILE A 120 -16.07 -4.35 2.87
CA ILE A 120 -15.53 -3.36 1.92
C ILE A 120 -14.10 -3.71 1.49
N LEU A 121 -13.28 -4.25 2.40
CA LEU A 121 -11.94 -4.72 2.06
C LEU A 121 -11.98 -5.89 1.09
N LEU A 122 -12.87 -6.86 1.33
CA LEU A 122 -13.10 -7.99 0.43
C LEU A 122 -13.62 -7.54 -0.95
N LEU A 123 -14.55 -6.58 -0.97
CA LEU A 123 -15.05 -6.01 -2.24
C LEU A 123 -13.94 -5.31 -3.03
N LYS A 124 -13.04 -4.57 -2.36
CA LYS A 124 -11.87 -3.96 -3.01
C LYS A 124 -10.95 -5.01 -3.65
N GLN A 125 -10.70 -6.13 -2.96
CA GLN A 125 -9.90 -7.23 -3.49
C GLN A 125 -10.54 -7.86 -4.73
N LYS A 126 -11.84 -8.18 -4.68
CA LYS A 126 -12.60 -8.69 -5.82
C LYS A 126 -12.55 -7.74 -7.01
N ARG A 127 -12.80 -6.46 -6.79
CA ARG A 127 -12.74 -5.43 -7.83
C ARG A 127 -11.35 -5.32 -8.46
N ALA A 128 -10.28 -5.40 -7.66
CA ALA A 128 -8.91 -5.36 -8.18
C ALA A 128 -8.62 -6.57 -9.07
N ALA A 129 -8.97 -7.79 -8.62
CA ALA A 129 -8.83 -9.02 -9.40
C ALA A 129 -9.62 -8.96 -10.71
N MET A 130 -10.90 -8.55 -10.64
CA MET A 130 -11.76 -8.43 -11.82
C MET A 130 -11.18 -7.45 -12.85
N ARG A 131 -10.73 -6.27 -12.42
CA ARG A 131 -10.09 -5.30 -13.33
C ARG A 131 -8.84 -5.87 -14.01
N GLN A 132 -8.03 -6.62 -13.26
CA GLN A 132 -6.83 -7.23 -13.81
C GLN A 132 -7.17 -8.31 -14.83
N PHE A 133 -8.16 -9.16 -14.56
CA PHE A 133 -8.60 -10.20 -15.50
C PHE A 133 -9.22 -9.59 -16.76
N GLN A 134 -10.03 -8.54 -16.65
CA GLN A 134 -10.57 -7.80 -17.80
C GLN A 134 -9.47 -7.20 -18.66
N LYS A 135 -8.43 -6.61 -18.05
CA LYS A 135 -7.28 -6.06 -18.78
C LYS A 135 -6.51 -7.16 -19.53
N GLN A 136 -6.28 -8.31 -18.88
CA GLN A 136 -5.62 -9.46 -19.49
C GLN A 136 -6.45 -10.03 -20.63
N LEU A 137 -7.77 -10.19 -20.44
CA LEU A 137 -8.69 -10.66 -21.47
C LEU A 137 -8.65 -9.76 -22.71
N HIS A 138 -8.70 -8.45 -22.52
CA HIS A 138 -8.60 -7.49 -23.63
C HIS A 138 -7.27 -7.60 -24.36
N ALA A 139 -6.14 -7.68 -23.65
CA ALA A 139 -4.81 -7.84 -24.25
C ALA A 139 -4.68 -9.15 -25.02
N THR A 140 -5.20 -10.27 -24.47
CA THR A 140 -5.14 -11.58 -25.11
C THR A 140 -6.02 -11.62 -26.36
N ASN A 141 -7.22 -11.02 -26.33
CA ASN A 141 -8.06 -10.89 -27.52
C ASN A 141 -7.40 -10.05 -28.62
N ASN A 142 -6.71 -8.98 -28.28
CA ASN A 142 -5.97 -8.15 -29.26
C ASN A 142 -4.81 -8.94 -29.89
N LEU A 143 -4.06 -9.70 -29.07
CA LEU A 143 -3.02 -10.60 -29.59
C LEU A 143 -3.61 -11.61 -30.58
N ARG A 144 -4.70 -12.28 -30.20
CA ARG A 144 -5.39 -13.25 -31.07
C ARG A 144 -5.76 -12.62 -32.41
N LYS A 145 -6.40 -11.44 -32.39
CA LYS A 145 -6.78 -10.72 -33.61
C LYS A 145 -5.57 -10.33 -34.45
N SER A 146 -4.47 -9.89 -33.84
CA SER A 146 -3.25 -9.51 -34.57
C SER A 146 -2.58 -10.70 -35.27
N LEU A 147 -2.67 -11.89 -34.70
CA LEU A 147 -2.12 -13.11 -35.32
C LEU A 147 -3.04 -13.67 -36.42
N GLU A 148 -4.35 -13.39 -36.39
CA GLU A 148 -5.31 -13.86 -37.41
C GLU A 148 -5.02 -13.31 -38.80
N VAL A 149 -4.39 -12.15 -38.91
CA VAL A 149 -4.06 -11.52 -40.20
C VAL A 149 -2.78 -12.09 -40.87
N LEU A 150 -2.04 -12.94 -40.14
CA LEU A 150 -0.83 -13.55 -40.67
C LEU A 150 -1.15 -14.61 -41.73
N PRO A 151 -0.35 -14.71 -42.81
CA PRO A 151 -0.57 -15.67 -43.89
C PRO A 151 -0.53 -17.14 -43.45
N GLN A 152 0.29 -17.44 -42.44
CA GLN A 152 0.41 -18.77 -41.84
C GLN A 152 0.02 -18.71 -40.36
N ARG A 153 -0.79 -19.67 -39.92
CA ARG A 153 -1.32 -19.72 -38.54
C ARG A 153 -0.88 -21.02 -37.88
N ASP A 154 -0.24 -20.91 -36.73
CA ASP A 154 0.08 -22.06 -35.90
C ASP A 154 -1.13 -22.46 -35.02
N ALA A 155 -1.72 -23.61 -35.36
CA ALA A 155 -2.92 -24.10 -34.66
C ALA A 155 -2.69 -24.32 -33.16
N ALA A 156 -1.49 -24.73 -32.73
CA ALA A 156 -1.18 -24.95 -31.33
C ALA A 156 -1.16 -23.63 -30.55
N THR A 157 -0.61 -22.56 -31.13
CA THR A 157 -0.61 -21.21 -30.57
C THR A 157 -2.03 -20.69 -30.43
N PHE A 158 -2.89 -20.78 -31.43
CA PHE A 158 -4.29 -20.34 -31.33
C PHE A 158 -5.06 -21.11 -30.30
N LYS A 159 -4.92 -22.45 -30.25
CA LYS A 159 -5.55 -23.27 -29.20
C LYS A 159 -5.14 -22.84 -27.78
N SER A 160 -3.88 -22.48 -27.59
CA SER A 160 -3.36 -22.00 -26.30
C SER A 160 -3.96 -20.64 -25.92
N ILE A 161 -4.05 -19.71 -26.88
CA ILE A 161 -4.65 -18.39 -26.68
C ILE A 161 -6.14 -18.53 -26.33
N ASP A 162 -6.90 -19.34 -27.08
CA ASP A 162 -8.33 -19.56 -26.85
C ASP A 162 -8.60 -20.15 -25.44
N LYS A 163 -7.74 -21.07 -24.98
CA LYS A 163 -7.84 -21.63 -23.63
C LYS A 163 -7.59 -20.56 -22.54
N ILE A 164 -6.67 -19.62 -22.76
CA ILE A 164 -6.44 -18.51 -21.84
C ILE A 164 -7.66 -17.60 -21.80
N ILE A 165 -8.24 -17.24 -22.95
CA ILE A 165 -9.45 -16.42 -23.05
C ILE A 165 -10.59 -17.06 -22.29
N GLU A 166 -10.90 -18.33 -22.55
CA GLU A 166 -11.95 -19.08 -21.86
C GLU A 166 -11.73 -19.09 -20.35
N THR A 167 -10.49 -19.30 -19.90
CA THR A 167 -10.14 -19.31 -18.49
C THR A 167 -10.42 -17.94 -17.83
N LEU A 168 -9.98 -16.86 -18.48
CA LEU A 168 -10.19 -15.50 -17.97
C LEU A 168 -11.68 -15.14 -17.89
N GLU A 169 -12.46 -15.46 -18.94
CA GLU A 169 -13.91 -15.25 -18.94
C GLU A 169 -14.62 -16.01 -17.82
N LYS A 170 -14.22 -17.26 -17.59
CA LYS A 170 -14.74 -18.09 -16.50
C LYS A 170 -14.44 -17.50 -15.12
N GLN A 171 -13.21 -16.98 -14.92
CA GLN A 171 -12.83 -16.34 -13.65
C GLN A 171 -13.57 -15.02 -13.43
N ILE A 172 -13.73 -14.20 -14.47
CA ILE A 172 -14.49 -12.94 -14.39
C ILE A 172 -15.94 -13.18 -13.97
N ARG A 173 -16.58 -14.25 -14.48
CA ARG A 173 -17.98 -14.61 -14.12
C ARG A 173 -18.14 -15.12 -12.69
N LYS A 174 -17.05 -15.61 -12.05
CA LYS A 174 -17.07 -16.16 -10.69
C LYS A 174 -16.86 -15.14 -9.58
N ILE A 175 -16.27 -13.97 -9.90
CA ILE A 175 -16.00 -12.89 -8.92
C ILE A 175 -17.26 -12.08 -8.64
#